data_2666bd88e3615fa83994bac30bc3d2dd
#
_entry.id   2666bd88e3615fa83994bac30bc3d2dd
#
_cell.length_a   1.000
_cell.length_b   1.000
_cell.length_c   1.000
_cell.angle_alpha   90.00
_cell.angle_beta   90.00
_cell.angle_gamma   90.00
#
_symmetry.space_group_name_H-M   'P 1'
#
loop_
_entity.id
_entity.type
_entity.pdbx_description
1 polymer ?
#
loop_
_entity_poly.entity_id
_entity_poly.type
_entity_poly.pdbx_seq_one_letter_code
_entity_poly.pdbx_strand_id
1 'polypeptide(L)'
;PKRPNIMVVLCDDLGYGDLACYGHTVIQSPNIDRFAQEGLKLTSCYAAHPNCSPSRTGLMTGRTPFRVGVYNWIPMLSPMHVRKREITIATLLRQAGYATCHVGKWHLNGMFNMVGQPQPSDHGFDHWFSTQNNALPTHENPFNFVRNAKPVGPLQGFASQLVADEADEWLTELRDKEKPFFMFVCFHEPHEPIASAERFRKLYTAPEGSTLPAHHGNVTQMDDAFGRILKTLDEQKLRENTLIIFTSDNGPAITRRHPHGSSGPLRDKKGATYEGGIRVPGIIQWPDHVRPGTTSDVPVCGVDILPTLCAVAGIPAPADRVLDGTNILPLLEGKPIQRKKPLYWQFNRAKNDAKVAIRDGEWKLLAKLNVPSPKPSGGITIEEIDAVKNAKLEGFELYHIQSDIAETTDRSESEQKILEKMKRQMQAIFEEVQAEAPRWPAWEFARYEGKILSEYYRKQEAAEKKKNSQP
;
A
#
# COMPACT_ATOMS: atom_id res chain seq x y z
N PRO A 1 30.86 9.54 -2.67
CA PRO A 1 29.56 10.18 -2.71
C PRO A 1 28.80 9.91 -1.43
N LYS A 2 28.10 10.92 -0.89
CA LYS A 2 27.26 10.78 0.30
C LYS A 2 26.07 9.89 -0.08
N ARG A 3 25.75 8.87 0.72
CA ARG A 3 24.59 8.01 0.46
C ARG A 3 23.31 8.86 0.43
N PRO A 4 22.36 8.61 -0.51
CA PRO A 4 21.13 9.38 -0.56
C PRO A 4 20.22 9.06 0.61
N ASN A 5 19.41 10.03 1.01
CA ASN A 5 18.25 9.79 1.83
C ASN A 5 17.16 9.09 1.01
N ILE A 6 16.26 8.40 1.67
CA ILE A 6 15.20 7.63 1.03
C ILE A 6 13.89 7.91 1.78
N MET A 7 12.85 8.29 1.05
CA MET A 7 11.49 8.41 1.56
C MET A 7 10.52 7.61 0.68
N VAL A 8 9.75 6.73 1.28
CA VAL A 8 8.66 6.02 0.63
C VAL A 8 7.35 6.51 1.24
N VAL A 9 6.43 6.98 0.40
CA VAL A 9 5.11 7.46 0.79
C VAL A 9 4.07 6.49 0.25
N LEU A 10 3.28 5.92 1.14
CA LEU A 10 2.28 4.92 0.83
C LEU A 10 0.91 5.40 1.30
N CYS A 11 -0.01 5.58 0.37
CA CYS A 11 -1.40 5.88 0.66
C CYS A 11 -2.20 4.59 0.88
N ASP A 12 -3.33 4.69 1.58
CA ASP A 12 -4.22 3.59 1.87
C ASP A 12 -5.50 3.72 1.02
N ASP A 13 -5.72 2.77 0.11
CA ASP A 13 -6.86 2.75 -0.80
C ASP A 13 -6.92 3.89 -1.85
N LEU A 14 -5.82 4.57 -2.15
CA LEU A 14 -5.78 5.58 -3.19
C LEU A 14 -5.80 4.93 -4.56
N GLY A 15 -6.87 5.15 -5.30
CA GLY A 15 -7.05 4.57 -6.64
C GLY A 15 -6.19 5.22 -7.71
N TYR A 16 -5.96 4.46 -8.80
CA TYR A 16 -5.24 4.97 -9.97
C TYR A 16 -5.85 6.26 -10.52
N GLY A 17 -7.18 6.38 -10.50
CA GLY A 17 -7.91 7.54 -11.00
C GLY A 17 -8.23 8.62 -9.96
N ASP A 18 -7.68 8.56 -8.74
CA ASP A 18 -8.03 9.51 -7.66
C ASP A 18 -7.15 10.79 -7.63
N LEU A 19 -6.20 10.93 -8.55
CA LEU A 19 -5.32 12.11 -8.64
C LEU A 19 -5.49 12.85 -9.97
N ALA A 20 -5.37 14.18 -9.97
CA ALA A 20 -5.49 14.97 -11.19
C ALA A 20 -4.40 14.63 -12.21
N CYS A 21 -3.15 14.40 -11.80
CA CYS A 21 -2.07 13.93 -12.68
C CYS A 21 -2.30 12.53 -13.27
N TYR A 22 -3.28 11.77 -12.77
CA TYR A 22 -3.75 10.49 -13.33
C TYR A 22 -5.14 10.60 -13.98
N GLY A 23 -5.65 11.82 -14.19
CA GLY A 23 -6.86 12.10 -14.98
C GLY A 23 -8.12 12.36 -14.18
N HIS A 24 -8.08 12.47 -12.85
CA HIS A 24 -9.25 12.91 -12.08
C HIS A 24 -9.57 14.37 -12.36
N THR A 25 -10.85 14.64 -12.68
CA THR A 25 -11.26 15.99 -13.14
C THR A 25 -11.76 16.90 -12.02
N VAL A 26 -11.97 16.38 -10.81
CA VAL A 26 -12.59 17.10 -9.69
C VAL A 26 -11.66 17.18 -8.48
N ILE A 27 -11.01 16.08 -8.08
CA ILE A 27 -10.11 16.06 -6.91
C ILE A 27 -8.92 16.98 -7.18
N GLN A 28 -8.63 17.86 -6.21
CA GLN A 28 -7.49 18.76 -6.23
C GLN A 28 -6.32 18.13 -5.47
N SER A 29 -5.23 17.88 -6.17
CA SER A 29 -3.99 17.32 -5.61
C SER A 29 -2.75 18.11 -6.05
N PRO A 30 -2.71 19.44 -5.79
CA PRO A 30 -1.70 20.33 -6.41
C PRO A 30 -0.26 19.99 -6.01
N ASN A 31 -0.01 19.45 -4.81
CA ASN A 31 1.33 19.09 -4.35
C ASN A 31 1.81 17.80 -5.02
N ILE A 32 0.94 16.78 -5.10
CA ILE A 32 1.25 15.52 -5.80
C ILE A 32 1.36 15.76 -7.30
N ASP A 33 0.51 16.60 -7.89
CA ASP A 33 0.56 16.93 -9.31
C ASP A 33 1.87 17.63 -9.68
N ARG A 34 2.33 18.60 -8.85
CA ARG A 34 3.64 19.24 -9.00
C ARG A 34 4.77 18.23 -8.82
N PHE A 35 4.68 17.36 -7.81
CA PHE A 35 5.64 16.30 -7.59
C PHE A 35 5.77 15.36 -8.80
N ALA A 36 4.65 15.06 -9.49
CA ALA A 36 4.65 14.30 -10.73
C ALA A 36 5.29 15.06 -11.90
N GLN A 37 5.10 16.37 -11.99
CA GLN A 37 5.73 17.22 -13.01
C GLN A 37 7.23 17.36 -12.80
N GLU A 38 7.70 17.30 -11.57
CA GLU A 38 9.11 17.38 -11.19
C GLU A 38 9.81 16.00 -11.13
N GLY A 39 9.08 14.90 -11.39
CA GLY A 39 9.58 13.55 -11.28
C GLY A 39 9.28 12.66 -12.49
N LEU A 40 9.33 11.36 -12.27
CA LEU A 40 8.95 10.29 -13.18
C LEU A 40 7.56 9.77 -12.79
N LYS A 41 6.56 9.93 -13.66
CA LYS A 41 5.24 9.33 -13.51
C LYS A 41 5.22 7.92 -14.10
N LEU A 42 4.81 6.94 -13.31
CA LEU A 42 4.69 5.53 -13.71
C LEU A 42 3.24 5.23 -14.07
N THR A 43 2.96 4.92 -15.32
CA THR A 43 1.60 4.57 -15.76
C THR A 43 1.29 3.09 -15.58
N SER A 44 2.30 2.26 -15.32
CA SER A 44 2.18 0.82 -15.02
C SER A 44 2.81 0.48 -13.65
N CYS A 45 2.43 1.24 -12.59
CA CYS A 45 2.82 0.96 -11.22
C CYS A 45 1.80 0.03 -10.56
N TYR A 46 2.29 -0.99 -9.87
CA TYR A 46 1.46 -2.02 -9.24
C TYR A 46 1.74 -2.13 -7.74
N ALA A 47 0.68 -2.25 -6.98
CA ALA A 47 0.72 -2.76 -5.62
C ALA A 47 1.12 -4.24 -5.61
N ALA A 48 1.78 -4.70 -4.57
CA ALA A 48 2.17 -6.11 -4.46
C ALA A 48 0.99 -7.05 -4.20
N HIS A 49 -0.19 -6.50 -3.87
CA HIS A 49 -1.41 -7.27 -3.62
C HIS A 49 -2.64 -6.35 -3.70
N PRO A 50 -3.84 -6.87 -4.06
CA PRO A 50 -5.05 -6.06 -4.12
C PRO A 50 -5.66 -5.72 -2.73
N ASN A 51 -4.92 -5.90 -1.63
CA ASN A 51 -5.35 -5.60 -0.27
C ASN A 51 -4.17 -5.14 0.60
N CYS A 52 -4.43 -4.33 1.64
CA CYS A 52 -3.46 -3.54 2.40
C CYS A 52 -2.30 -4.33 3.04
N SER A 53 -2.54 -5.16 4.10
CA SER A 53 -1.45 -5.84 4.82
C SER A 53 -0.54 -6.67 3.91
N PRO A 54 -1.06 -7.51 3.00
CA PRO A 54 -0.19 -8.26 2.11
C PRO A 54 0.56 -7.37 1.13
N SER A 55 -0.04 -6.28 0.63
CA SER A 55 0.68 -5.35 -0.25
C SER A 55 1.85 -4.66 0.48
N ARG A 56 1.61 -4.18 1.71
CA ARG A 56 2.65 -3.60 2.58
C ARG A 56 3.75 -4.62 2.88
N THR A 57 3.37 -5.89 3.09
CA THR A 57 4.32 -7.00 3.25
C THR A 57 5.23 -7.15 2.03
N GLY A 58 4.65 -7.19 0.83
CA GLY A 58 5.41 -7.31 -0.41
C GLY A 58 6.38 -6.15 -0.63
N LEU A 59 5.94 -4.92 -0.39
CA LEU A 59 6.77 -3.72 -0.48
C LEU A 59 7.96 -3.78 0.49
N MET A 60 7.70 -4.14 1.75
CA MET A 60 8.73 -4.14 2.80
C MET A 60 9.74 -5.27 2.65
N THR A 61 9.35 -6.41 2.08
CA THR A 61 10.19 -7.63 2.03
C THR A 61 10.75 -7.94 0.65
N GLY A 62 10.24 -7.32 -0.42
CA GLY A 62 10.60 -7.66 -1.82
C GLY A 62 10.10 -9.03 -2.27
N ARG A 63 9.14 -9.62 -1.51
CA ARG A 63 8.67 -11.00 -1.69
C ARG A 63 7.16 -11.05 -1.85
N THR A 64 6.68 -11.97 -2.66
CA THR A 64 5.25 -12.25 -2.76
C THR A 64 4.66 -12.51 -1.37
N PRO A 65 3.57 -11.81 -0.98
CA PRO A 65 3.03 -11.87 0.38
C PRO A 65 2.66 -13.28 0.87
N PHE A 66 2.24 -14.16 -0.04
CA PHE A 66 1.96 -15.58 0.28
C PHE A 66 3.18 -16.35 0.78
N ARG A 67 4.39 -16.09 0.25
CA ARG A 67 5.64 -16.67 0.78
C ARG A 67 5.90 -16.26 2.22
N VAL A 68 5.58 -15.01 2.53
CA VAL A 68 5.75 -14.43 3.87
C VAL A 68 4.67 -14.96 4.83
N GLY A 69 3.51 -15.36 4.29
CA GLY A 69 2.37 -15.87 5.04
C GLY A 69 1.29 -14.83 5.33
N VAL A 70 1.29 -13.70 4.62
CA VAL A 70 0.24 -12.69 4.75
C VAL A 70 -0.72 -12.84 3.58
N TYR A 71 -1.82 -13.56 3.81
CA TYR A 71 -2.79 -13.98 2.78
C TYR A 71 -3.95 -13.02 2.62
N ASN A 72 -4.21 -12.18 3.63
CA ASN A 72 -5.32 -11.25 3.72
C ASN A 72 -4.91 -10.06 4.59
N TRP A 73 -5.79 -9.04 4.70
CA TRP A 73 -5.60 -7.98 5.68
C TRP A 73 -5.54 -8.58 7.11
N ILE A 74 -4.74 -7.98 7.98
CA ILE A 74 -4.46 -8.48 9.31
C ILE A 74 -5.35 -7.75 10.33
N PRO A 75 -6.44 -8.37 10.82
CA PRO A 75 -7.25 -7.77 11.88
C PRO A 75 -6.49 -7.65 13.20
N MET A 76 -6.97 -6.78 14.07
CA MET A 76 -6.54 -6.72 15.46
C MET A 76 -6.67 -8.10 16.12
N LEU A 77 -5.61 -8.53 16.82
CA LEU A 77 -5.44 -9.82 17.50
C LEU A 77 -5.33 -11.05 16.57
N SER A 78 -5.21 -10.87 15.26
CA SER A 78 -4.93 -11.97 14.35
C SER A 78 -3.58 -12.62 14.66
N PRO A 79 -3.45 -13.96 14.57
CA PRO A 79 -2.14 -14.64 14.65
C PRO A 79 -1.26 -14.36 13.42
N MET A 80 -1.87 -13.97 12.28
CA MET A 80 -1.15 -13.65 11.05
C MET A 80 -0.32 -12.37 11.23
N HIS A 81 0.95 -12.43 10.83
CA HIS A 81 1.87 -11.29 10.91
C HIS A 81 3.10 -11.51 10.01
N VAL A 82 3.83 -10.46 9.72
CA VAL A 82 5.18 -10.57 9.14
C VAL A 82 6.11 -11.12 10.21
N ARG A 83 6.63 -12.34 9.97
CA ARG A 83 7.44 -13.06 10.97
C ARG A 83 8.79 -12.40 11.18
N LYS A 84 9.34 -12.51 12.39
CA LYS A 84 10.64 -11.91 12.76
C LYS A 84 11.80 -12.34 11.84
N ARG A 85 11.72 -13.54 11.24
CA ARG A 85 12.73 -14.04 10.30
C ARG A 85 12.73 -13.33 8.94
N GLU A 86 11.67 -12.59 8.63
CA GLU A 86 11.59 -11.85 7.37
C GLU A 86 12.49 -10.60 7.45
N ILE A 87 13.27 -10.41 6.39
CA ILE A 87 14.15 -9.25 6.27
C ILE A 87 13.35 -8.14 5.59
N THR A 88 13.29 -6.98 6.23
CA THR A 88 12.66 -5.79 5.66
C THR A 88 13.69 -4.82 5.14
N ILE A 89 13.26 -3.92 4.25
CA ILE A 89 14.12 -2.85 3.76
C ILE A 89 14.62 -1.95 4.90
N ALA A 90 13.79 -1.68 5.92
CA ALA A 90 14.22 -0.88 7.08
C ALA A 90 15.31 -1.58 7.89
N THR A 91 15.22 -2.92 8.06
CA THR A 91 16.29 -3.70 8.71
C THR A 91 17.62 -3.56 7.95
N LEU A 92 17.60 -3.70 6.62
CA LEU A 92 18.80 -3.60 5.79
C LEU A 92 19.40 -2.19 5.81
N LEU A 93 18.57 -1.17 5.67
CA LEU A 93 19.04 0.22 5.69
C LEU A 93 19.56 0.63 7.07
N ARG A 94 18.91 0.21 8.17
CA ARG A 94 19.41 0.43 9.52
C ARG A 94 20.79 -0.21 9.73
N GLN A 95 20.97 -1.45 9.29
CA GLN A 95 22.28 -2.14 9.33
C GLN A 95 23.33 -1.43 8.47
N ALA A 96 22.92 -0.76 7.41
CA ALA A 96 23.79 0.06 6.58
C ALA A 96 24.07 1.46 7.14
N GLY A 97 23.57 1.77 8.35
CA GLY A 97 23.85 3.04 9.04
C GLY A 97 22.84 4.15 8.76
N TYR A 98 21.68 3.85 8.19
CA TYR A 98 20.59 4.83 8.06
C TYR A 98 19.87 5.02 9.40
N ALA A 99 19.46 6.26 9.69
CA ALA A 99 18.42 6.55 10.67
C ALA A 99 17.06 6.15 10.05
N THR A 100 16.22 5.41 10.77
CA THR A 100 15.01 4.83 10.20
C THR A 100 13.75 5.28 10.94
N CYS A 101 12.72 5.71 10.20
CA CYS A 101 11.48 6.23 10.74
C CYS A 101 10.26 5.66 10.01
N HIS A 102 9.23 5.27 10.78
CA HIS A 102 7.90 4.92 10.27
C HIS A 102 6.84 5.82 10.88
N VAL A 103 6.00 6.44 10.05
CA VAL A 103 4.88 7.26 10.52
C VAL A 103 3.57 6.85 9.82
N GLY A 104 2.50 6.67 10.60
CA GLY A 104 1.17 6.33 10.10
C GLY A 104 0.79 4.85 10.24
N LYS A 105 0.06 4.32 9.27
CA LYS A 105 -0.50 2.95 9.31
C LYS A 105 0.58 1.88 9.16
N TRP A 106 0.72 1.00 10.18
CA TRP A 106 1.66 -0.13 10.15
C TRP A 106 1.13 -1.34 9.39
N HIS A 107 0.12 -1.97 9.92
CA HIS A 107 -0.67 -3.08 9.37
C HIS A 107 0.11 -4.34 8.96
N LEU A 108 1.22 -4.66 9.64
CA LEU A 108 2.03 -5.87 9.40
C LEU A 108 1.95 -6.89 10.54
N ASN A 109 1.14 -6.63 11.57
CA ASN A 109 0.85 -7.56 12.67
C ASN A 109 -0.57 -7.36 13.21
N GLY A 110 -1.10 -8.39 13.91
CA GLY A 110 -2.38 -8.30 14.61
C GLY A 110 -2.25 -7.84 16.06
N MET A 111 -1.11 -8.15 16.71
CA MET A 111 -0.82 -7.80 18.10
C MET A 111 0.09 -6.56 18.18
N PHE A 112 -0.41 -5.44 17.65
CA PHE A 112 0.33 -4.18 17.63
C PHE A 112 0.48 -3.62 19.05
N ASN A 113 1.70 -3.20 19.40
CA ASN A 113 2.09 -2.75 20.73
C ASN A 113 1.79 -3.77 21.85
N MET A 114 1.86 -5.05 21.51
CA MET A 114 1.64 -6.16 22.42
C MET A 114 2.78 -7.18 22.29
N VAL A 115 3.00 -7.97 23.35
CA VAL A 115 3.95 -9.08 23.33
C VAL A 115 3.44 -10.21 22.41
N GLY A 116 4.35 -10.92 21.75
CA GLY A 116 4.04 -12.12 20.99
C GLY A 116 4.17 -11.98 19.47
N GLN A 117 4.16 -10.75 18.94
CA GLN A 117 4.42 -10.50 17.52
C GLN A 117 5.44 -9.37 17.32
N PRO A 118 6.24 -9.40 16.24
CA PRO A 118 7.20 -8.34 15.93
C PRO A 118 6.51 -6.98 15.77
N GLN A 119 7.16 -5.95 16.30
CA GLN A 119 6.74 -4.55 16.24
C GLN A 119 7.56 -3.79 15.18
N PRO A 120 7.25 -2.53 14.85
CA PRO A 120 8.05 -1.75 13.90
C PRO A 120 9.54 -1.73 14.22
N SER A 121 9.92 -1.65 15.50
CA SER A 121 11.32 -1.72 15.96
C SER A 121 12.00 -3.05 15.64
N ASP A 122 11.28 -4.18 15.72
CA ASP A 122 11.80 -5.50 15.36
C ASP A 122 12.05 -5.64 13.84
N HIS A 123 11.35 -4.84 13.06
CA HIS A 123 11.46 -4.77 11.61
C HIS A 123 12.34 -3.62 11.11
N GLY A 124 13.14 -2.99 11.99
CA GLY A 124 14.21 -2.11 11.60
C GLY A 124 13.94 -0.61 11.73
N PHE A 125 12.85 -0.19 12.35
CA PHE A 125 12.58 1.23 12.59
C PHE A 125 13.08 1.68 13.96
N ASP A 126 13.98 2.67 13.99
CA ASP A 126 14.50 3.27 15.21
C ASP A 126 13.48 4.21 15.85
N HIS A 127 12.67 4.88 15.02
CA HIS A 127 11.57 5.73 15.43
C HIS A 127 10.29 5.32 14.73
N TRP A 128 9.17 5.31 15.46
CA TRP A 128 7.86 5.05 14.85
C TRP A 128 6.72 5.71 15.62
N PHE A 129 5.78 6.27 14.85
CA PHE A 129 4.52 6.85 15.31
C PHE A 129 3.40 6.25 14.47
N SER A 130 2.70 5.26 15.02
CA SER A 130 1.91 4.38 14.16
C SER A 130 0.60 3.92 14.81
N THR A 131 -0.33 3.49 13.94
CA THR A 131 -1.50 2.70 14.31
C THR A 131 -1.35 1.26 13.82
N GLN A 132 -2.10 0.32 14.41
CA GLN A 132 -2.12 -1.06 13.90
C GLN A 132 -2.69 -1.10 12.47
N ASN A 133 -3.89 -0.54 12.29
CA ASN A 133 -4.64 -0.45 11.05
C ASN A 133 -5.20 0.97 10.91
N ASN A 134 -6.51 1.18 11.09
CA ASN A 134 -7.15 2.47 10.93
C ASN A 134 -6.80 3.45 12.05
N ALA A 135 -6.82 4.74 11.75
CA ALA A 135 -6.92 5.78 12.76
C ALA A 135 -8.35 5.76 13.35
N LEU A 136 -8.46 5.58 14.66
CA LEU A 136 -9.71 5.38 15.36
C LEU A 136 -10.03 6.55 16.31
N PRO A 137 -11.29 6.99 16.37
CA PRO A 137 -12.48 6.39 15.74
C PRO A 137 -12.69 6.80 14.29
N THR A 138 -12.04 7.87 13.85
CA THR A 138 -12.00 8.38 12.47
C THR A 138 -10.64 9.02 12.22
N HIS A 139 -10.41 9.54 11.01
CA HIS A 139 -9.22 10.34 10.73
C HIS A 139 -9.17 11.65 11.55
N GLU A 140 -10.29 12.09 12.14
CA GLU A 140 -10.34 13.24 13.03
C GLU A 140 -10.20 12.81 14.49
N ASN A 141 -9.30 13.46 15.21
CA ASN A 141 -9.05 13.29 16.65
C ASN A 141 -8.82 11.81 17.05
N PRO A 142 -7.88 11.10 16.43
CA PRO A 142 -7.65 9.70 16.72
C PRO A 142 -7.03 9.50 18.11
N PHE A 143 -7.31 8.31 18.72
CA PHE A 143 -6.81 7.98 20.07
C PHE A 143 -5.84 6.80 20.11
N ASN A 144 -5.61 6.12 18.98
CA ASN A 144 -4.96 4.82 18.95
C ASN A 144 -3.53 4.83 18.34
N PHE A 145 -2.92 6.00 18.24
CA PHE A 145 -1.51 6.09 17.86
C PHE A 145 -0.57 5.68 18.99
N VAL A 146 0.52 5.07 18.63
CA VAL A 146 1.61 4.65 19.52
C VAL A 146 2.92 5.22 18.99
N ARG A 147 3.70 5.87 19.85
CA ARG A 147 5.05 6.34 19.55
C ARG A 147 6.07 5.52 20.32
N ASN A 148 6.95 4.79 19.60
CA ASN A 148 8.04 4.01 20.21
C ASN A 148 7.57 3.16 21.40
N ALA A 149 6.55 2.32 21.18
CA ALA A 149 5.90 1.44 22.16
C ALA A 149 5.11 2.16 23.29
N LYS A 150 4.96 3.47 23.26
CA LYS A 150 4.16 4.23 24.23
C LYS A 150 2.87 4.72 23.58
N PRO A 151 1.68 4.35 24.07
CA PRO A 151 0.43 4.94 23.63
C PRO A 151 0.45 6.46 23.80
N VAL A 152 0.05 7.20 22.77
CA VAL A 152 0.06 8.67 22.79
C VAL A 152 -1.23 9.22 23.42
N GLY A 153 -2.31 8.44 23.37
CA GLY A 153 -3.63 8.86 23.86
C GLY A 153 -4.41 9.67 22.83
N PRO A 154 -5.49 10.32 23.22
CA PRO A 154 -6.32 11.12 22.33
C PRO A 154 -5.52 12.28 21.74
N LEU A 155 -5.52 12.38 20.42
CA LEU A 155 -4.88 13.46 19.66
C LEU A 155 -5.95 14.45 19.15
N GLN A 156 -5.53 15.67 18.86
CA GLN A 156 -6.37 16.68 18.22
C GLN A 156 -5.87 16.92 16.80
N GLY A 157 -6.78 16.93 15.83
CA GLY A 157 -6.47 17.12 14.41
C GLY A 157 -6.79 15.91 13.54
N PHE A 158 -6.23 15.90 12.33
CA PHE A 158 -6.55 14.90 11.30
C PHE A 158 -5.35 13.99 11.06
N ALA A 159 -5.60 12.71 10.79
CA ALA A 159 -4.57 11.66 10.72
C ALA A 159 -3.40 12.01 9.79
N SER A 160 -3.66 12.46 8.55
CA SER A 160 -2.58 12.86 7.63
C SER A 160 -1.76 14.04 8.13
N GLN A 161 -2.42 15.03 8.76
CA GLN A 161 -1.73 16.18 9.34
C GLN A 161 -0.87 15.79 10.54
N LEU A 162 -1.36 14.90 11.41
CA LEU A 162 -0.61 14.35 12.54
C LEU A 162 0.58 13.50 12.09
N VAL A 163 0.43 12.75 11.00
CA VAL A 163 1.52 12.00 10.37
C VAL A 163 2.58 12.96 9.81
N ALA A 164 2.16 14.07 9.20
CA ALA A 164 3.08 15.10 8.71
C ALA A 164 3.77 15.84 9.86
N ASP A 165 3.06 16.18 10.95
CA ASP A 165 3.65 16.79 12.14
C ASP A 165 4.78 15.94 12.72
N GLU A 166 4.55 14.65 12.88
CA GLU A 166 5.57 13.71 13.38
C GLU A 166 6.74 13.54 12.41
N ALA A 167 6.46 13.49 11.10
CA ALA A 167 7.51 13.43 10.09
C ALA A 167 8.38 14.69 10.09
N ASP A 168 7.75 15.87 10.19
CA ASP A 168 8.42 17.16 10.26
C ASP A 168 9.30 17.26 11.52
N GLU A 169 8.75 16.92 12.70
CA GLU A 169 9.50 16.90 13.96
C GLU A 169 10.71 15.93 13.89
N TRP A 170 10.49 14.73 13.32
CA TRP A 170 11.58 13.77 13.19
C TRP A 170 12.66 14.26 12.24
N LEU A 171 12.32 14.85 11.10
CA LEU A 171 13.28 15.40 10.12
C LEU A 171 14.08 16.56 10.68
N THR A 172 13.48 17.40 11.51
CA THR A 172 14.10 18.63 12.01
C THR A 172 14.85 18.45 13.34
N GLU A 173 14.29 17.62 14.27
CA GLU A 173 14.74 17.58 15.65
C GLU A 173 15.19 16.20 16.13
N LEU A 174 14.53 15.11 15.74
CA LEU A 174 14.69 13.83 16.42
C LEU A 174 15.73 12.89 15.79
N ARG A 175 15.94 12.97 14.48
CA ARG A 175 16.85 12.08 13.78
C ARG A 175 18.32 12.43 14.05
N ASP A 176 19.20 11.45 13.92
CA ASP A 176 20.64 11.67 13.81
C ASP A 176 20.96 12.33 12.45
N LYS A 177 21.33 13.62 12.48
CA LYS A 177 21.55 14.43 11.26
C LYS A 177 22.84 14.05 10.51
N GLU A 178 23.76 13.32 11.16
CA GLU A 178 24.98 12.82 10.55
C GLU A 178 24.75 11.57 9.68
N LYS A 179 23.61 10.90 9.83
CA LYS A 179 23.25 9.72 9.05
C LYS A 179 22.34 10.05 7.88
N PRO A 180 22.45 9.33 6.76
CA PRO A 180 21.36 9.29 5.80
C PRO A 180 20.12 8.70 6.46
N PHE A 181 18.93 9.02 5.96
CA PHE A 181 17.70 8.50 6.54
C PHE A 181 16.89 7.64 5.58
N PHE A 182 16.13 6.72 6.16
CA PHE A 182 15.01 6.05 5.53
C PHE A 182 13.73 6.40 6.30
N MET A 183 12.79 7.03 5.62
CA MET A 183 11.47 7.37 6.16
C MET A 183 10.38 6.64 5.37
N PHE A 184 9.50 5.94 6.09
CA PHE A 184 8.32 5.29 5.52
C PHE A 184 7.07 6.01 6.05
N VAL A 185 6.48 6.84 5.19
CA VAL A 185 5.27 7.61 5.48
C VAL A 185 4.07 6.83 4.98
N CYS A 186 3.18 6.43 5.87
CA CYS A 186 2.02 5.61 5.57
C CYS A 186 0.73 6.36 5.94
N PHE A 187 0.17 7.13 5.00
CA PHE A 187 -1.09 7.81 5.20
C PHE A 187 -2.24 6.81 5.36
N HIS A 188 -3.26 7.17 6.15
CA HIS A 188 -4.50 6.40 6.29
C HIS A 188 -5.49 6.72 5.18
N GLU A 189 -5.30 7.86 4.55
CA GLU A 189 -6.18 8.42 3.55
C GLU A 189 -5.99 7.76 2.16
N PRO A 190 -7.08 7.58 1.42
CA PRO A 190 -8.48 7.84 1.75
C PRO A 190 -9.28 6.63 2.30
N HIS A 191 -8.66 5.69 3.03
CA HIS A 191 -9.33 4.54 3.64
C HIS A 191 -10.39 4.96 4.69
N GLU A 192 -11.49 4.23 4.79
CA GLU A 192 -12.47 4.44 5.87
C GLU A 192 -11.89 4.08 7.26
N PRO A 193 -12.31 4.78 8.35
CA PRO A 193 -13.37 5.79 8.47
C PRO A 193 -12.86 7.21 8.14
N ILE A 194 -13.41 7.78 7.08
CA ILE A 194 -12.99 9.05 6.51
C ILE A 194 -13.46 10.22 7.39
N ALA A 195 -12.55 11.17 7.66
CA ALA A 195 -12.87 12.50 8.16
C ALA A 195 -11.93 13.53 7.53
N SER A 196 -12.49 14.67 7.14
CA SER A 196 -11.76 15.75 6.47
C SER A 196 -12.09 17.09 7.11
N ALA A 197 -11.09 17.94 7.29
CA ALA A 197 -11.28 19.28 7.78
C ALA A 197 -12.22 20.09 6.86
N GLU A 198 -12.99 20.95 7.48
CA GLU A 198 -14.02 21.74 6.77
C GLU A 198 -13.43 22.55 5.61
N ARG A 199 -12.22 23.11 5.77
CA ARG A 199 -11.51 23.86 4.72
C ARG A 199 -11.31 23.05 3.44
N PHE A 200 -11.08 21.74 3.53
CA PHE A 200 -10.92 20.86 2.37
C PHE A 200 -12.27 20.37 1.84
N ARG A 201 -13.24 20.11 2.71
CA ARG A 201 -14.61 19.72 2.29
C ARG A 201 -15.30 20.80 1.49
N LYS A 202 -15.14 22.07 1.87
CA LYS A 202 -15.73 23.23 1.17
C LYS A 202 -15.25 23.42 -0.27
N LEU A 203 -14.15 22.78 -0.67
CA LEU A 203 -13.68 22.79 -2.06
C LEU A 203 -14.59 22.03 -3.01
N TYR A 204 -15.49 21.19 -2.46
CA TYR A 204 -16.30 20.25 -3.25
C TYR A 204 -17.79 20.44 -2.99
N THR A 205 -18.50 20.81 -4.05
CA THR A 205 -19.97 20.96 -4.02
C THR A 205 -20.62 19.62 -4.36
N ALA A 206 -21.62 19.21 -3.60
CA ALA A 206 -22.39 18.00 -3.83
C ALA A 206 -23.81 18.15 -3.26
N PRO A 207 -24.78 17.32 -3.70
CA PRO A 207 -26.12 17.29 -3.11
C PRO A 207 -26.05 17.01 -1.59
N GLU A 208 -27.08 17.49 -0.88
CA GLU A 208 -27.21 17.24 0.56
C GLU A 208 -27.19 15.73 0.86
N GLY A 209 -26.49 15.36 1.95
CA GLY A 209 -26.30 13.95 2.35
C GLY A 209 -25.23 13.20 1.57
N SER A 210 -24.61 13.79 0.54
CA SER A 210 -23.50 13.18 -0.19
C SER A 210 -22.23 13.10 0.65
N THR A 211 -21.54 11.95 0.58
CA THR A 211 -20.21 11.76 1.21
C THR A 211 -19.05 12.20 0.30
N LEU A 212 -19.34 12.72 -0.90
CA LEU A 212 -18.32 13.17 -1.86
C LEU A 212 -17.40 14.25 -1.28
N PRO A 213 -17.89 15.32 -0.62
CA PRO A 213 -17.01 16.33 -0.05
C PRO A 213 -16.06 15.80 1.03
N ALA A 214 -16.50 14.79 1.79
CA ALA A 214 -15.66 14.14 2.79
C ALA A 214 -14.55 13.33 2.12
N HIS A 215 -14.86 12.53 1.10
CA HIS A 215 -13.88 11.71 0.37
C HIS A 215 -12.88 12.58 -0.40
N HIS A 216 -13.35 13.48 -1.25
CA HIS A 216 -12.47 14.31 -2.06
C HIS A 216 -11.64 15.27 -1.21
N GLY A 217 -12.26 15.84 -0.16
CA GLY A 217 -11.56 16.65 0.83
C GLY A 217 -10.49 15.84 1.59
N ASN A 218 -10.70 14.55 1.80
CA ASN A 218 -9.73 13.67 2.46
C ASN A 218 -8.48 13.43 1.59
N VAL A 219 -8.66 13.24 0.29
CA VAL A 219 -7.53 13.15 -0.66
C VAL A 219 -6.76 14.46 -0.72
N THR A 220 -7.46 15.61 -0.82
CA THR A 220 -6.80 16.94 -0.84
C THR A 220 -6.11 17.24 0.49
N GLN A 221 -6.67 16.82 1.62
CA GLN A 221 -6.04 16.96 2.94
C GLN A 221 -4.75 16.15 3.04
N MET A 222 -4.72 14.94 2.48
CA MET A 222 -3.52 14.13 2.39
C MET A 222 -2.48 14.77 1.46
N ASP A 223 -2.89 15.31 0.31
CA ASP A 223 -2.04 16.08 -0.59
C ASP A 223 -1.37 17.27 0.11
N ASP A 224 -2.14 18.03 0.92
CA ASP A 224 -1.62 19.13 1.75
C ASP A 224 -0.58 18.62 2.77
N ALA A 225 -0.86 17.52 3.45
CA ALA A 225 0.08 16.89 4.40
C ALA A 225 1.39 16.44 3.71
N PHE A 226 1.28 15.81 2.53
CA PHE A 226 2.45 15.46 1.73
C PHE A 226 3.24 16.70 1.30
N GLY A 227 2.55 17.74 0.84
CA GLY A 227 3.17 19.03 0.48
C GLY A 227 3.96 19.65 1.63
N ARG A 228 3.47 19.55 2.88
CA ARG A 228 4.17 19.99 4.09
C ARG A 228 5.49 19.23 4.30
N ILE A 229 5.48 17.91 4.21
CA ILE A 229 6.70 17.10 4.33
C ILE A 229 7.72 17.48 3.25
N LEU A 230 7.27 17.68 2.00
CA LEU A 230 8.16 18.14 0.93
C LEU A 230 8.78 19.50 1.24
N LYS A 231 7.99 20.44 1.75
CA LYS A 231 8.45 21.75 2.18
C LYS A 231 9.50 21.65 3.28
N THR A 232 9.30 20.79 4.27
CA THR A 232 10.29 20.54 5.33
C THR A 232 11.60 20.00 4.75
N LEU A 233 11.55 19.07 3.77
CA LEU A 233 12.75 18.60 3.08
C LEU A 233 13.50 19.73 2.36
N ASP A 234 12.77 20.67 1.74
CA ASP A 234 13.35 21.82 1.04
C ASP A 234 13.99 22.79 2.04
N GLU A 235 13.30 23.15 3.12
CA GLU A 235 13.79 24.03 4.18
C GLU A 235 15.04 23.47 4.89
N GLN A 236 15.08 22.15 5.06
CA GLN A 236 16.25 21.46 5.63
C GLN A 236 17.36 21.17 4.60
N LYS A 237 17.19 21.57 3.34
CA LYS A 237 18.13 21.31 2.23
C LYS A 237 18.43 19.81 2.05
N LEU A 238 17.43 18.98 2.23
CA LEU A 238 17.51 17.53 2.11
C LEU A 238 17.00 17.01 0.76
N ARG A 239 16.11 17.77 0.10
CA ARG A 239 15.38 17.35 -1.10
C ARG A 239 16.30 16.85 -2.22
N GLU A 240 17.37 17.58 -2.52
CA GLU A 240 18.29 17.28 -3.61
C GLU A 240 18.97 15.92 -3.48
N ASN A 241 19.27 15.49 -2.25
CA ASN A 241 19.88 14.18 -1.97
C ASN A 241 18.86 13.16 -1.43
N THR A 242 17.58 13.27 -1.79
CA THR A 242 16.54 12.35 -1.33
C THR A 242 15.82 11.70 -2.51
N LEU A 243 15.87 10.36 -2.58
CA LEU A 243 14.96 9.58 -3.40
C LEU A 243 13.60 9.53 -2.73
N ILE A 244 12.55 9.98 -3.42
CA ILE A 244 11.18 9.94 -2.93
C ILE A 244 10.34 9.08 -3.87
N ILE A 245 9.63 8.09 -3.31
CA ILE A 245 8.70 7.22 -4.02
C ILE A 245 7.31 7.43 -3.42
N PHE A 246 6.34 7.86 -4.22
CA PHE A 246 4.94 8.00 -3.84
C PHE A 246 4.10 6.93 -4.54
N THR A 247 3.28 6.19 -3.78
CA THR A 247 2.39 5.17 -4.33
C THR A 247 1.22 4.85 -3.38
N SER A 248 0.39 3.86 -3.73
CA SER A 248 -0.70 3.32 -2.91
C SER A 248 -0.52 1.83 -2.65
N ASP A 249 -1.14 1.32 -1.59
CA ASP A 249 -1.04 -0.08 -1.21
C ASP A 249 -1.99 -1.00 -2.00
N ASN A 250 -3.06 -0.49 -2.56
CA ASN A 250 -3.99 -1.20 -3.47
C ASN A 250 -4.91 -0.20 -4.19
N GLY A 251 -5.70 -0.69 -5.13
CA GLY A 251 -6.73 0.10 -5.81
C GLY A 251 -7.79 0.66 -4.86
N PRO A 252 -8.70 1.53 -5.35
CA PRO A 252 -9.62 2.29 -4.52
C PRO A 252 -10.64 1.41 -3.80
N ALA A 253 -10.95 1.73 -2.55
CA ALA A 253 -12.10 1.17 -1.86
C ALA A 253 -13.36 1.93 -2.29
N ILE A 254 -14.16 1.31 -3.13
CA ILE A 254 -15.47 1.85 -3.53
C ILE A 254 -16.53 1.10 -2.72
N THR A 255 -16.99 1.73 -1.64
CA THR A 255 -17.94 1.15 -0.70
C THR A 255 -19.34 1.77 -0.89
N ARG A 256 -20.36 1.18 -0.24
CA ARG A 256 -21.71 1.79 -0.24
C ARG A 256 -21.72 3.16 0.44
N ARG A 257 -20.91 3.35 1.47
CA ARG A 257 -20.85 4.61 2.23
C ARG A 257 -20.02 5.67 1.50
N HIS A 258 -18.92 5.27 0.88
CA HIS A 258 -18.02 6.13 0.14
C HIS A 258 -17.78 5.56 -1.27
N PRO A 259 -18.71 5.80 -2.22
CA PRO A 259 -18.63 5.26 -3.57
C PRO A 259 -17.75 6.11 -4.51
N HIS A 260 -16.91 6.99 -3.99
CA HIS A 260 -16.27 8.07 -4.74
C HIS A 260 -14.82 7.81 -5.16
N GLY A 261 -14.21 6.71 -4.71
CA GLY A 261 -12.88 6.29 -5.19
C GLY A 261 -12.91 5.91 -6.66
N SER A 262 -11.80 6.08 -7.37
CA SER A 262 -11.71 5.90 -8.82
C SER A 262 -10.54 5.01 -9.24
N SER A 263 -10.85 3.97 -9.99
CA SER A 263 -9.84 3.17 -10.73
C SER A 263 -9.49 3.81 -12.08
N GLY A 264 -10.12 4.94 -12.45
CA GLY A 264 -10.00 5.50 -13.80
C GLY A 264 -10.53 4.52 -14.86
N PRO A 265 -9.76 4.23 -15.94
CA PRO A 265 -10.20 3.32 -17.00
C PRO A 265 -10.02 1.84 -16.64
N LEU A 266 -9.51 1.51 -15.46
CA LEU A 266 -9.13 0.15 -15.09
C LEU A 266 -10.34 -0.67 -14.60
N ARG A 267 -10.34 -1.97 -14.90
CA ARG A 267 -11.40 -2.87 -14.48
C ARG A 267 -11.35 -3.14 -12.97
N ASP A 268 -12.51 -3.06 -12.32
CA ASP A 268 -12.71 -3.40 -10.91
C ASP A 268 -12.00 -2.44 -9.92
N LYS A 269 -11.72 -2.87 -8.69
CA LYS A 269 -11.29 -2.08 -7.55
C LYS A 269 -10.60 -2.93 -6.48
N LYS A 270 -10.23 -2.35 -5.35
CA LYS A 270 -9.67 -3.03 -4.16
C LYS A 270 -10.28 -4.42 -3.94
N GLY A 271 -9.42 -5.39 -3.77
CA GLY A 271 -9.78 -6.79 -3.54
C GLY A 271 -9.98 -7.60 -4.82
N ALA A 272 -9.79 -7.04 -6.00
CA ALA A 272 -9.80 -7.76 -7.28
C ALA A 272 -8.38 -7.94 -7.82
N THR A 273 -8.15 -9.04 -8.56
CA THR A 273 -6.88 -9.29 -9.26
C THR A 273 -6.83 -8.63 -10.64
N TYR A 274 -7.92 -7.99 -11.08
CA TYR A 274 -7.94 -7.13 -12.26
C TYR A 274 -7.17 -5.83 -12.02
N GLU A 275 -6.87 -5.11 -13.11
CA GLU A 275 -6.01 -3.91 -13.07
C GLU A 275 -6.47 -2.90 -12.01
N GLY A 276 -7.76 -2.63 -11.88
CA GLY A 276 -8.29 -1.65 -10.91
C GLY A 276 -8.06 -2.02 -9.44
N GLY A 277 -7.79 -3.29 -9.13
CA GLY A 277 -7.45 -3.71 -7.77
C GLY A 277 -5.96 -3.63 -7.43
N ILE A 278 -5.09 -3.71 -8.44
CA ILE A 278 -3.64 -3.83 -8.25
C ILE A 278 -2.80 -2.70 -8.88
N ARG A 279 -3.30 -2.03 -9.93
CA ARG A 279 -2.59 -0.90 -10.56
C ARG A 279 -2.94 0.39 -9.84
N VAL A 280 -1.91 1.11 -9.41
CA VAL A 280 -1.99 2.25 -8.50
C VAL A 280 -1.17 3.42 -9.02
N PRO A 281 -1.35 4.65 -8.53
CA PRO A 281 -0.44 5.75 -8.82
C PRO A 281 0.98 5.40 -8.39
N GLY A 282 1.96 5.80 -9.18
CA GLY A 282 3.38 5.67 -8.84
C GLY A 282 4.15 6.87 -9.39
N ILE A 283 4.82 7.60 -8.50
CA ILE A 283 5.61 8.78 -8.87
C ILE A 283 6.95 8.70 -8.14
N ILE A 284 8.03 8.91 -8.87
CA ILE A 284 9.39 8.86 -8.29
C ILE A 284 10.09 10.17 -8.59
N GLN A 285 10.65 10.79 -7.55
CA GLN A 285 11.51 11.96 -7.69
C GLN A 285 12.85 11.67 -7.02
N TRP A 286 13.91 11.99 -7.73
CA TRP A 286 15.27 11.98 -7.23
C TRP A 286 16.08 12.98 -8.05
N PRO A 287 16.24 14.20 -7.58
CA PRO A 287 16.97 15.24 -8.31
C PRO A 287 18.36 14.73 -8.78
N ASP A 288 18.81 15.20 -9.94
CA ASP A 288 20.04 14.78 -10.62
C ASP A 288 20.11 13.32 -11.10
N HIS A 289 19.18 12.46 -10.71
CA HIS A 289 19.12 11.06 -11.11
C HIS A 289 17.89 10.75 -11.98
N VAL A 290 16.77 11.33 -11.66
CA VAL A 290 15.50 11.15 -12.38
C VAL A 290 15.18 12.40 -13.18
N ARG A 291 15.01 12.23 -14.50
CA ARG A 291 14.66 13.35 -15.38
C ARG A 291 13.24 13.86 -15.06
N PRO A 292 13.09 15.16 -14.73
CA PRO A 292 11.78 15.73 -14.42
C PRO A 292 10.81 15.67 -15.61
N GLY A 293 9.52 15.56 -15.31
CA GLY A 293 8.43 15.61 -16.29
C GLY A 293 8.39 14.40 -17.25
N THR A 294 9.02 13.29 -16.86
CA THR A 294 9.01 12.07 -17.67
C THR A 294 7.90 11.11 -17.26
N THR A 295 7.54 10.22 -18.18
CA THR A 295 6.55 9.17 -17.96
C THR A 295 7.12 7.83 -18.43
N SER A 296 6.84 6.75 -17.71
CA SER A 296 7.19 5.39 -18.08
C SER A 296 5.99 4.46 -17.94
N ASP A 297 5.81 3.59 -18.93
CA ASP A 297 4.82 2.50 -18.93
C ASP A 297 5.44 1.13 -18.58
N VAL A 298 6.72 1.09 -18.27
CA VAL A 298 7.42 -0.11 -17.83
C VAL A 298 6.77 -0.63 -16.55
N PRO A 299 6.33 -1.92 -16.51
CA PRO A 299 5.68 -2.47 -15.32
C PRO A 299 6.62 -2.55 -14.13
N VAL A 300 6.26 -1.87 -13.04
CA VAL A 300 6.93 -1.93 -11.73
C VAL A 300 5.94 -2.30 -10.64
N CYS A 301 6.42 -2.92 -9.58
CA CYS A 301 5.55 -3.42 -8.49
C CYS A 301 6.15 -3.12 -7.12
N GLY A 302 5.31 -3.08 -6.09
CA GLY A 302 5.75 -2.89 -4.71
C GLY A 302 6.89 -3.82 -4.28
N VAL A 303 6.93 -5.07 -4.77
CA VAL A 303 8.03 -6.00 -4.48
C VAL A 303 9.39 -5.56 -5.05
N ASP A 304 9.41 -4.64 -6.02
CA ASP A 304 10.64 -4.12 -6.62
C ASP A 304 11.35 -3.09 -5.72
N ILE A 305 10.64 -2.56 -4.71
CA ILE A 305 11.16 -1.49 -3.85
C ILE A 305 12.38 -1.97 -3.06
N LEU A 306 12.32 -3.13 -2.38
CA LEU A 306 13.45 -3.61 -1.58
C LEU A 306 14.74 -3.78 -2.42
N PRO A 307 14.77 -4.55 -3.52
CA PRO A 307 16.01 -4.70 -4.30
C PRO A 307 16.50 -3.39 -4.90
N THR A 308 15.59 -2.47 -5.22
CA THR A 308 15.94 -1.15 -5.74
C THR A 308 16.61 -0.29 -4.68
N LEU A 309 16.02 -0.22 -3.47
CA LEU A 309 16.59 0.58 -2.39
C LEU A 309 17.91 0.00 -1.88
N CYS A 310 18.10 -1.32 -1.95
CA CYS A 310 19.42 -1.93 -1.72
C CYS A 310 20.46 -1.40 -2.73
N ALA A 311 20.11 -1.37 -4.01
CA ALA A 311 21.00 -0.83 -5.05
C ALA A 311 21.29 0.66 -4.87
N VAL A 312 20.27 1.47 -4.54
CA VAL A 312 20.39 2.90 -4.24
C VAL A 312 21.32 3.16 -3.05
N ALA A 313 21.21 2.35 -2.00
CA ALA A 313 22.03 2.45 -0.81
C ALA A 313 23.45 1.84 -0.99
N GLY A 314 23.71 1.17 -2.12
CA GLY A 314 24.99 0.48 -2.37
C GLY A 314 25.20 -0.73 -1.45
N ILE A 315 24.14 -1.45 -1.10
CA ILE A 315 24.18 -2.65 -0.26
C ILE A 315 23.65 -3.87 -1.02
N PRO A 316 24.11 -5.09 -0.70
CA PRO A 316 23.59 -6.29 -1.33
C PRO A 316 22.14 -6.56 -0.91
N ALA A 317 21.31 -6.97 -1.86
CA ALA A 317 20.01 -7.55 -1.55
C ALA A 317 20.19 -8.95 -0.92
N PRO A 318 19.24 -9.43 -0.07
CA PRO A 318 19.31 -10.76 0.53
C PRO A 318 19.43 -11.86 -0.53
N ALA A 319 20.43 -12.76 -0.37
CA ALA A 319 20.69 -13.88 -1.27
C ALA A 319 20.25 -15.24 -0.67
N ASP A 320 19.88 -15.26 0.62
CA ASP A 320 19.47 -16.46 1.35
C ASP A 320 17.99 -16.84 1.16
N ARG A 321 17.27 -16.05 0.38
CA ARG A 321 15.83 -16.20 0.14
C ARG A 321 15.44 -15.72 -1.25
N VAL A 322 14.30 -16.22 -1.74
CA VAL A 322 13.74 -15.76 -3.01
C VAL A 322 13.23 -14.34 -2.84
N LEU A 323 13.73 -13.40 -3.65
CA LEU A 323 13.12 -12.11 -3.90
C LEU A 323 12.32 -12.20 -5.21
N ASP A 324 11.09 -11.70 -5.18
CA ASP A 324 10.21 -11.69 -6.36
C ASP A 324 10.32 -10.36 -7.12
N GLY A 325 10.89 -9.34 -6.49
CA GLY A 325 11.14 -8.03 -7.07
C GLY A 325 12.41 -7.97 -7.93
N THR A 326 12.43 -6.97 -8.80
CA THR A 326 13.55 -6.60 -9.66
C THR A 326 14.09 -5.23 -9.26
N ASN A 327 15.40 -5.03 -9.33
CA ASN A 327 16.00 -3.71 -9.17
C ASN A 327 15.62 -2.82 -10.36
N ILE A 328 14.87 -1.74 -10.10
CA ILE A 328 14.44 -0.77 -11.11
C ILE A 328 15.32 0.50 -11.16
N LEU A 329 16.44 0.55 -10.45
CA LEU A 329 17.35 1.70 -10.51
C LEU A 329 17.76 2.06 -11.95
N PRO A 330 18.04 1.10 -12.88
CA PRO A 330 18.31 1.45 -14.27
C PRO A 330 17.17 2.23 -14.93
N LEU A 331 15.90 1.94 -14.61
CA LEU A 331 14.75 2.68 -15.16
C LEU A 331 14.79 4.16 -14.72
N LEU A 332 15.20 4.43 -13.49
CA LEU A 332 15.32 5.79 -12.96
C LEU A 332 16.40 6.58 -13.70
N GLU A 333 17.39 5.90 -14.26
CA GLU A 333 18.46 6.45 -15.10
C GLU A 333 18.09 6.48 -16.59
N GLY A 334 16.85 6.17 -16.96
CA GLY A 334 16.39 6.11 -18.35
C GLY A 334 16.88 4.89 -19.13
N LYS A 335 17.33 3.83 -18.44
CA LYS A 335 17.82 2.59 -19.01
C LYS A 335 16.78 1.47 -18.92
N PRO A 336 16.80 0.45 -19.81
CA PRO A 336 15.90 -0.68 -19.69
C PRO A 336 16.20 -1.53 -18.45
N ILE A 337 15.16 -2.11 -17.88
CA ILE A 337 15.27 -3.13 -16.84
C ILE A 337 15.08 -4.53 -17.43
N GLN A 338 15.72 -5.52 -16.82
CA GLN A 338 15.52 -6.93 -17.16
C GLN A 338 14.82 -7.63 -15.99
N ARG A 339 13.54 -7.96 -16.20
CA ARG A 339 12.78 -8.73 -15.22
C ARG A 339 12.96 -10.23 -15.47
N LYS A 340 13.47 -10.95 -14.47
CA LYS A 340 13.72 -12.39 -14.57
C LYS A 340 12.46 -13.25 -14.42
N LYS A 341 11.48 -12.77 -13.66
CA LYS A 341 10.19 -13.44 -13.41
C LYS A 341 9.06 -12.46 -13.76
N PRO A 342 7.90 -12.93 -14.25
CA PRO A 342 6.70 -12.11 -14.35
C PRO A 342 6.33 -11.47 -13.02
N LEU A 343 5.60 -10.37 -13.03
CA LEU A 343 4.89 -9.88 -11.85
C LEU A 343 3.83 -10.92 -11.48
N TYR A 344 3.62 -11.13 -10.16
CA TYR A 344 2.74 -12.17 -9.65
C TYR A 344 1.87 -11.66 -8.52
N TRP A 345 0.59 -12.00 -8.56
CA TRP A 345 -0.39 -11.74 -7.52
C TRP A 345 -1.20 -12.99 -7.21
N GLN A 346 -1.51 -13.19 -5.95
CA GLN A 346 -2.41 -14.25 -5.49
C GLN A 346 -3.27 -13.72 -4.35
N PHE A 347 -4.59 -13.88 -4.48
CA PHE A 347 -5.53 -13.55 -3.43
C PHE A 347 -6.71 -14.52 -3.43
N ASN A 348 -6.70 -15.52 -2.54
CA ASN A 348 -7.72 -16.57 -2.49
C ASN A 348 -9.12 -16.02 -2.19
N ARG A 349 -9.21 -14.82 -1.60
CA ARG A 349 -10.47 -14.09 -1.31
C ARG A 349 -10.75 -12.96 -2.30
N ALA A 350 -10.11 -12.97 -3.46
CA ALA A 350 -10.38 -11.96 -4.48
C ALA A 350 -11.88 -11.86 -4.79
N LYS A 351 -12.35 -10.64 -5.02
CA LYS A 351 -13.78 -10.38 -5.31
C LYS A 351 -14.23 -10.94 -6.63
N ASN A 352 -13.32 -11.00 -7.61
CA ASN A 352 -13.54 -11.66 -8.89
C ASN A 352 -13.23 -13.17 -8.83
N ASP A 353 -13.58 -13.91 -9.85
CA ASP A 353 -13.39 -15.36 -9.92
C ASP A 353 -11.92 -15.74 -9.99
N ALA A 354 -11.11 -15.03 -10.77
CA ALA A 354 -9.69 -15.26 -10.86
C ALA A 354 -9.00 -14.89 -9.53
N LYS A 355 -8.15 -15.79 -9.02
CA LYS A 355 -7.46 -15.66 -7.72
C LYS A 355 -5.97 -15.44 -7.86
N VAL A 356 -5.41 -15.79 -9.02
CA VAL A 356 -3.99 -15.67 -9.33
C VAL A 356 -3.84 -14.88 -10.62
N ALA A 357 -2.85 -14.00 -10.68
CA ALA A 357 -2.52 -13.24 -11.88
C ALA A 357 -1.01 -13.16 -12.06
N ILE A 358 -0.55 -13.16 -13.32
CA ILE A 358 0.81 -12.77 -13.69
C ILE A 358 0.78 -11.72 -14.80
N ARG A 359 1.79 -10.86 -14.83
CA ARG A 359 2.06 -9.97 -15.96
C ARG A 359 3.45 -10.18 -16.50
N ASP A 360 3.56 -10.53 -17.79
CA ASP A 360 4.81 -10.65 -18.54
C ASP A 360 4.78 -9.71 -19.73
N GLY A 361 5.49 -8.59 -19.65
CA GLY A 361 5.46 -7.54 -20.66
C GLY A 361 4.08 -6.93 -20.85
N GLU A 362 3.52 -7.07 -22.06
CA GLU A 362 2.22 -6.51 -22.46
C GLU A 362 1.04 -7.43 -22.10
N TRP A 363 1.32 -8.68 -21.68
CA TRP A 363 0.32 -9.71 -21.45
C TRP A 363 0.07 -9.95 -19.96
N LYS A 364 -1.19 -10.16 -19.62
CA LYS A 364 -1.63 -10.55 -18.28
C LYS A 364 -2.47 -11.81 -18.37
N LEU A 365 -2.07 -12.81 -17.59
CA LEU A 365 -2.82 -14.05 -17.43
C LEU A 365 -3.42 -14.10 -16.03
N LEU A 366 -4.68 -14.47 -15.96
CA LEU A 366 -5.40 -14.72 -14.70
C LEU A 366 -5.84 -16.17 -14.65
N ALA A 367 -5.97 -16.70 -13.43
CA ALA A 367 -6.46 -18.06 -13.20
C ALA A 367 -7.38 -18.13 -11.98
N LYS A 368 -8.36 -19.02 -12.05
CA LYS A 368 -9.17 -19.46 -10.91
C LYS A 368 -8.42 -20.52 -10.11
N LEU A 369 -8.92 -20.81 -8.93
CA LEU A 369 -8.49 -21.95 -8.13
C LEU A 369 -9.61 -23.00 -8.10
N ASN A 370 -9.23 -24.27 -8.13
CA ASN A 370 -10.15 -25.43 -8.07
C ASN A 370 -10.77 -25.66 -6.68
N VAL A 371 -10.72 -24.66 -5.81
CA VAL A 371 -11.26 -24.69 -4.45
C VAL A 371 -12.26 -23.54 -4.26
N PRO A 372 -13.28 -23.71 -3.41
CA PRO A 372 -14.22 -22.63 -3.11
C PRO A 372 -13.48 -21.41 -2.53
N SER A 373 -13.92 -20.22 -2.93
CA SER A 373 -13.44 -18.99 -2.31
C SER A 373 -13.86 -18.95 -0.84
N PRO A 374 -12.92 -18.68 0.09
CA PRO A 374 -13.29 -18.47 1.48
C PRO A 374 -14.27 -17.30 1.62
N LYS A 375 -15.18 -17.37 2.58
CA LYS A 375 -16.12 -16.26 2.86
C LYS A 375 -15.34 -14.97 3.16
N PRO A 376 -15.81 -13.80 2.72
CA PRO A 376 -15.20 -12.52 3.07
C PRO A 376 -15.18 -12.34 4.58
N SER A 377 -14.01 -12.43 5.18
CA SER A 377 -13.80 -12.35 6.63
C SER A 377 -12.34 -11.96 6.88
N GLY A 378 -12.06 -11.43 8.07
CA GLY A 378 -10.69 -11.26 8.58
C GLY A 378 -10.16 -12.51 9.29
N GLY A 379 -10.97 -13.56 9.45
CA GLY A 379 -10.57 -14.81 10.10
C GLY A 379 -9.65 -15.68 9.23
N ILE A 380 -9.13 -16.75 9.81
CA ILE A 380 -8.34 -17.78 9.14
C ILE A 380 -9.11 -19.08 9.26
N THR A 381 -9.69 -19.57 8.15
CA THR A 381 -10.47 -20.80 8.15
C THR A 381 -9.61 -22.01 7.78
N ILE A 382 -10.07 -23.21 8.17
CA ILE A 382 -9.37 -24.48 7.84
C ILE A 382 -9.31 -24.63 6.31
N GLU A 383 -10.40 -24.33 5.62
CA GLU A 383 -10.49 -24.42 4.15
C GLU A 383 -9.47 -23.50 3.47
N GLU A 384 -9.25 -22.27 4.02
CA GLU A 384 -8.23 -21.37 3.50
C GLU A 384 -6.81 -21.88 3.74
N ILE A 385 -6.55 -22.45 4.93
CA ILE A 385 -5.26 -23.07 5.26
C ILE A 385 -4.95 -24.21 4.29
N ASP A 386 -5.95 -25.04 3.99
CA ASP A 386 -5.79 -26.15 3.05
C ASP A 386 -5.64 -25.65 1.60
N ALA A 387 -6.41 -24.66 1.20
CA ALA A 387 -6.31 -24.05 -0.12
C ALA A 387 -4.93 -23.44 -0.40
N VAL A 388 -4.30 -22.81 0.60
CA VAL A 388 -2.92 -22.27 0.47
C VAL A 388 -1.91 -23.35 0.02
N LYS A 389 -2.13 -24.62 0.39
CA LYS A 389 -1.20 -25.73 0.10
C LYS A 389 -1.64 -26.64 -1.03
N ASN A 390 -2.93 -26.76 -1.28
CA ASN A 390 -3.48 -27.86 -2.09
C ASN A 390 -4.28 -27.37 -3.30
N ALA A 391 -4.54 -26.07 -3.43
CA ALA A 391 -5.24 -25.53 -4.58
C ALA A 391 -4.44 -25.70 -5.88
N LYS A 392 -5.17 -25.83 -6.99
CA LYS A 392 -4.62 -25.92 -8.35
C LYS A 392 -5.21 -24.82 -9.21
N LEU A 393 -4.46 -24.40 -10.21
CA LEU A 393 -4.88 -23.40 -11.19
C LEU A 393 -5.84 -24.00 -12.21
N GLU A 394 -6.91 -23.28 -12.52
CA GLU A 394 -7.87 -23.59 -13.59
C GLU A 394 -8.50 -22.34 -14.16
N GLY A 395 -9.29 -22.42 -15.23
CA GLY A 395 -10.13 -21.34 -15.76
C GLY A 395 -9.32 -20.08 -16.08
N PHE A 396 -8.47 -20.16 -17.11
CA PHE A 396 -7.55 -19.10 -17.49
C PHE A 396 -8.23 -18.02 -18.34
N GLU A 397 -7.86 -16.74 -18.08
CA GLU A 397 -8.23 -15.56 -18.86
C GLU A 397 -6.96 -14.83 -19.29
N LEU A 398 -6.82 -14.44 -20.56
CA LEU A 398 -5.62 -13.79 -21.12
C LEU A 398 -5.96 -12.42 -21.71
N TYR A 399 -5.28 -11.38 -21.26
CA TYR A 399 -5.49 -10.01 -21.71
C TYR A 399 -4.20 -9.36 -22.23
N HIS A 400 -4.32 -8.55 -23.28
CA HIS A 400 -3.26 -7.73 -23.82
C HIS A 400 -3.35 -6.32 -23.26
N ILE A 401 -2.73 -6.05 -22.11
CA ILE A 401 -2.94 -4.86 -21.28
C ILE A 401 -2.55 -3.55 -21.99
N GLN A 402 -1.60 -3.59 -22.91
CA GLN A 402 -1.19 -2.37 -23.63
C GLN A 402 -2.32 -1.83 -24.52
N SER A 403 -3.09 -2.70 -25.17
CA SER A 403 -4.18 -2.31 -26.05
C SER A 403 -5.57 -2.42 -25.39
N ASP A 404 -5.69 -3.14 -24.27
CA ASP A 404 -6.95 -3.39 -23.53
C ASP A 404 -6.71 -3.23 -22.04
N ILE A 405 -6.47 -2.00 -21.62
CA ILE A 405 -6.20 -1.66 -20.21
C ILE A 405 -7.38 -1.98 -19.26
N ALA A 406 -8.59 -2.07 -19.83
CA ALA A 406 -9.82 -2.37 -19.11
C ALA A 406 -10.14 -3.88 -19.03
N GLU A 407 -9.28 -4.75 -19.58
CA GLU A 407 -9.43 -6.21 -19.54
C GLU A 407 -10.82 -6.67 -20.04
N THR A 408 -11.23 -6.15 -21.21
CA THR A 408 -12.56 -6.38 -21.77
C THR A 408 -12.62 -7.56 -22.73
N THR A 409 -11.49 -7.93 -23.34
CA THR A 409 -11.43 -8.93 -24.40
C THR A 409 -10.47 -10.05 -24.01
N ASP A 410 -11.04 -11.18 -23.58
CA ASP A 410 -10.26 -12.40 -23.33
C ASP A 410 -9.69 -12.96 -24.63
N ARG A 411 -8.38 -13.11 -24.69
CA ARG A 411 -7.60 -13.63 -25.82
C ARG A 411 -7.15 -15.09 -25.63
N SER A 412 -7.62 -15.77 -24.60
CA SER A 412 -7.21 -17.13 -24.27
C SER A 412 -7.45 -18.12 -25.42
N GLU A 413 -8.52 -17.95 -26.20
CA GLU A 413 -8.79 -18.80 -27.36
C GLU A 413 -7.96 -18.45 -28.59
N SER A 414 -7.70 -17.14 -28.83
CA SER A 414 -7.02 -16.66 -30.04
C SER A 414 -5.50 -16.69 -29.94
N GLU A 415 -4.92 -16.60 -28.73
CA GLU A 415 -3.49 -16.45 -28.50
C GLU A 415 -2.88 -17.67 -27.76
N GLN A 416 -3.14 -18.87 -28.27
CA GLN A 416 -2.77 -20.14 -27.64
C GLN A 416 -1.28 -20.28 -27.30
N LYS A 417 -0.38 -19.76 -28.15
CA LYS A 417 1.08 -19.86 -27.90
C LYS A 417 1.47 -19.03 -26.67
N ILE A 418 0.89 -17.82 -26.53
CA ILE A 418 1.14 -16.94 -25.39
C ILE A 418 0.51 -17.52 -24.15
N LEU A 419 -0.73 -17.99 -24.25
CA LEU A 419 -1.46 -18.65 -23.16
C LEU A 419 -0.62 -19.80 -22.57
N GLU A 420 -0.15 -20.74 -23.40
CA GLU A 420 0.61 -21.90 -22.91
C GLU A 420 1.98 -21.53 -22.34
N LYS A 421 2.65 -20.49 -22.88
CA LYS A 421 3.87 -19.94 -22.27
C LYS A 421 3.58 -19.42 -20.86
N MET A 422 2.58 -18.56 -20.73
CA MET A 422 2.27 -17.87 -19.48
C MET A 422 1.67 -18.83 -18.43
N LYS A 423 0.91 -19.86 -18.83
CA LYS A 423 0.44 -20.92 -17.95
C LYS A 423 1.63 -21.66 -17.29
N ARG A 424 2.65 -22.02 -18.06
CA ARG A 424 3.86 -22.65 -17.50
C ARG A 424 4.58 -21.73 -16.51
N GLN A 425 4.71 -20.44 -16.84
CA GLN A 425 5.32 -19.46 -15.94
C GLN A 425 4.51 -19.31 -14.64
N MET A 426 3.18 -19.15 -14.76
CA MET A 426 2.28 -19.03 -13.61
C MET A 426 2.32 -20.27 -12.74
N GLN A 427 2.26 -21.47 -13.32
CA GLN A 427 2.30 -22.73 -12.58
C GLN A 427 3.59 -22.87 -11.78
N ALA A 428 4.75 -22.58 -12.39
CA ALA A 428 6.03 -22.67 -11.71
C ALA A 428 6.13 -21.72 -10.50
N ILE A 429 5.68 -20.47 -10.66
CA ILE A 429 5.68 -19.49 -9.57
C ILE A 429 4.68 -19.91 -8.48
N PHE A 430 3.48 -20.35 -8.87
CA PHE A 430 2.42 -20.76 -7.96
C PHE A 430 2.88 -21.93 -7.06
N GLU A 431 3.49 -22.98 -7.64
CA GLU A 431 4.02 -24.13 -6.90
C GLU A 431 5.15 -23.71 -5.95
N GLU A 432 6.06 -22.85 -6.40
CA GLU A 432 7.16 -22.31 -5.58
C GLU A 432 6.60 -21.51 -4.38
N VAL A 433 5.58 -20.68 -4.61
CA VAL A 433 4.92 -19.90 -3.57
C VAL A 433 4.16 -20.79 -2.58
N GLN A 434 3.43 -21.79 -3.08
CA GLN A 434 2.74 -22.76 -2.22
C GLN A 434 3.70 -23.56 -1.33
N ALA A 435 4.83 -23.99 -1.87
CA ALA A 435 5.82 -24.76 -1.13
C ALA A 435 6.34 -23.98 0.08
N GLU A 436 6.61 -22.69 -0.10
CA GLU A 436 7.18 -21.81 0.93
C GLU A 436 6.14 -21.23 1.91
N ALA A 437 4.89 -21.04 1.47
CA ALA A 437 3.83 -20.43 2.25
C ALA A 437 3.62 -21.15 3.60
N PRO A 438 3.63 -20.46 4.75
CA PRO A 438 3.41 -21.07 6.06
C PRO A 438 1.92 -21.39 6.28
N ARG A 439 1.65 -22.29 7.23
CA ARG A 439 0.30 -22.51 7.75
C ARG A 439 0.12 -21.71 9.04
N TRP A 440 -0.99 -21.00 9.15
CA TRP A 440 -1.42 -20.37 10.40
C TRP A 440 -2.44 -21.25 11.12
N PRO A 441 -2.58 -21.15 12.44
CA PRO A 441 -3.70 -21.76 13.15
C PRO A 441 -5.02 -21.14 12.69
N ALA A 442 -6.09 -21.92 12.68
CA ALA A 442 -7.43 -21.39 12.49
C ALA A 442 -7.75 -20.35 13.57
N TRP A 443 -8.39 -19.25 13.17
CA TRP A 443 -8.68 -18.15 14.06
C TRP A 443 -9.98 -17.43 13.65
N GLU A 444 -10.84 -17.19 14.62
CA GLU A 444 -12.10 -16.51 14.42
C GLU A 444 -11.96 -15.00 14.53
N PHE A 445 -12.51 -14.28 13.56
CA PHE A 445 -12.49 -12.82 13.52
C PHE A 445 -13.56 -12.22 14.44
N ALA A 446 -13.17 -11.70 15.59
CA ALA A 446 -14.07 -11.13 16.61
C ALA A 446 -14.53 -9.68 16.34
N ARG A 447 -14.11 -9.05 15.24
CA ARG A 447 -14.48 -7.67 14.84
C ARG A 447 -14.25 -6.62 15.94
N TYR A 448 -13.11 -6.68 16.62
CA TYR A 448 -12.81 -5.74 17.74
C TYR A 448 -12.87 -4.28 17.31
N GLU A 449 -12.27 -3.93 16.19
CA GLU A 449 -12.27 -2.56 15.64
C GLU A 449 -13.71 -2.08 15.35
N GLY A 450 -14.53 -2.92 14.73
CA GLY A 450 -15.95 -2.62 14.47
C GLY A 450 -16.76 -2.41 15.76
N LYS A 451 -16.44 -3.11 16.86
CA LYS A 451 -17.05 -2.90 18.16
C LYS A 451 -16.67 -1.54 18.76
N ILE A 452 -15.40 -1.16 18.70
CA ILE A 452 -14.89 0.15 19.13
C ILE A 452 -15.62 1.26 18.39
N LEU A 453 -15.70 1.18 17.07
CA LEU A 453 -16.39 2.16 16.23
C LEU A 453 -17.88 2.26 16.56
N SER A 454 -18.57 1.12 16.70
CA SER A 454 -20.01 1.11 17.04
C SER A 454 -20.28 1.76 18.40
N GLU A 455 -19.42 1.52 19.39
CA GLU A 455 -19.53 2.13 20.70
C GLU A 455 -19.29 3.65 20.67
N TYR A 456 -18.31 4.08 19.90
CA TYR A 456 -18.02 5.50 19.71
C TYR A 456 -19.21 6.24 19.10
N TYR A 457 -19.75 5.76 17.97
CA TYR A 457 -20.87 6.42 17.30
C TYR A 457 -22.13 6.47 18.19
N ARG A 458 -22.41 5.39 18.93
CA ARG A 458 -23.52 5.38 19.91
C ARG A 458 -23.36 6.45 21.00
N LYS A 459 -22.12 6.68 21.48
CA LYS A 459 -21.83 7.74 22.46
C LYS A 459 -22.02 9.14 21.86
N GLN A 460 -21.64 9.34 20.60
CA GLN A 460 -21.84 10.60 19.86
C GLN A 460 -23.34 10.92 19.72
N GLU A 461 -24.12 9.98 19.22
CA GLU A 461 -25.58 10.15 19.08
C GLU A 461 -26.27 10.45 20.41
N ALA A 462 -25.84 9.82 21.49
CA ALA A 462 -26.37 10.10 22.82
C ALA A 462 -26.00 11.52 23.32
N ALA A 463 -24.79 12.00 23.00
CA ALA A 463 -24.35 13.33 23.35
C ALA A 463 -25.12 14.43 22.55
N GLU A 464 -25.36 14.20 21.26
CA GLU A 464 -26.15 15.08 20.42
C GLU A 464 -27.60 15.17 20.87
N LYS A 465 -28.23 14.04 21.19
CA LYS A 465 -29.58 14.00 21.76
C LYS A 465 -29.69 14.78 23.06
N LYS A 466 -28.67 14.71 23.95
CA LYS A 466 -28.62 15.51 25.17
C LYS A 466 -28.50 17.02 24.91
N LYS A 467 -27.70 17.43 23.92
CA LYS A 467 -27.58 18.85 23.51
C LYS A 467 -28.90 19.41 22.99
N ASN A 468 -29.61 18.61 22.18
CA ASN A 468 -30.88 19.02 21.57
C ASN A 468 -32.08 18.93 22.52
N SER A 469 -31.93 18.33 23.72
CA SER A 469 -32.96 18.21 24.75
C SER A 469 -32.80 19.18 25.92
N GLN A 470 -31.79 20.04 25.89
CA GLN A 470 -31.68 21.16 26.83
C GLN A 470 -32.40 22.39 26.26
N PRO A 471 -33.38 22.97 27.02
CA PRO A 471 -34.20 24.09 26.56
C PRO A 471 -33.40 25.39 26.33
#